data_b2fa850a80ea2d8671a9feabe199152c
#
_entry.id   b2fa850a80ea2d8671a9feabe199152c
#
_cell.length_a   1.000
_cell.length_b   1.000
_cell.length_c   1.000
_cell.angle_alpha   90.00
_cell.angle_beta   90.00
_cell.angle_gamma   90.00
#
_symmetry.space_group_name_H-M   'P 1'
#
loop_
_entity.id
_entity.type
_entity.pdbx_description
1 polymer ?
#
loop_
_entity_poly.entity_id
_entity_poly.type
_entity_poly.pdbx_seq_one_letter_code
_entity_poly.pdbx_strand_id
1 'polypeptide(L)'
;SLKEKIVNRKKPIHLFILNGIDAFFVFGFVKVFGILAYDRKFLSGKQFEHFWSPGWRWAFNGMIRKLLTGHGRGIPWPIGRSCDCGRNVDFHIDDLNNFNGTALFQTFGNARIRVGRGVWIARGCSLITANHDLANPDVHAEPQNIDLGDHCWLGANVVITPGVVLGPHTVVGANAVVTKGFPEGHCVLGGVPAKVIKRLDNTLEKEADR
;
A
#
# COMPACT_ATOMS: atom_id res chain seq x y z
N SER A 1 -11.21 29.60 -15.33
CA SER A 1 -11.44 29.07 -14.01
C SER A 1 -10.21 28.30 -13.52
N LEU A 2 -9.93 28.31 -12.23
CA LEU A 2 -8.72 27.74 -11.62
C LEU A 2 -8.57 26.22 -11.84
N LYS A 3 -9.63 25.50 -12.17
CA LYS A 3 -9.65 24.05 -12.40
C LYS A 3 -9.00 23.61 -13.71
N GLU A 4 -8.95 24.47 -14.74
CA GLU A 4 -8.34 24.14 -16.03
C GLU A 4 -6.82 24.30 -16.07
N LYS A 5 -6.22 25.05 -15.16
CA LYS A 5 -4.76 25.29 -15.13
C LYS A 5 -3.93 24.16 -14.51
N ILE A 6 -4.57 23.21 -13.82
CA ILE A 6 -3.85 22.10 -13.14
C ILE A 6 -3.57 20.92 -14.06
N VAL A 7 -4.28 20.79 -15.17
CA VAL A 7 -4.19 19.63 -16.09
C VAL A 7 -3.09 19.76 -17.14
N ASN A 8 -2.54 20.93 -17.37
CA ASN A 8 -1.63 21.19 -18.49
C ASN A 8 -0.16 21.43 -18.08
N ARG A 9 0.40 20.57 -17.19
CA ARG A 9 1.86 20.44 -17.14
C ARG A 9 2.31 19.63 -18.35
N LYS A 10 2.69 20.32 -19.43
CA LYS A 10 3.39 19.73 -20.57
C LYS A 10 4.55 18.90 -20.04
N LYS A 11 4.48 17.57 -20.26
CA LYS A 11 5.61 16.67 -20.01
C LYS A 11 6.80 17.19 -20.82
N PRO A 12 8.01 17.26 -20.25
CA PRO A 12 9.16 17.77 -20.97
C PRO A 12 9.42 16.92 -22.21
N ILE A 13 9.49 17.58 -23.36
CA ILE A 13 9.58 17.01 -24.72
C ILE A 13 10.86 16.16 -24.93
N HIS A 14 11.89 16.34 -24.11
CA HIS A 14 13.15 15.59 -24.21
C HIS A 14 13.08 14.12 -23.77
N LEU A 15 11.93 13.65 -23.27
CA LEU A 15 11.70 12.22 -23.01
C LEU A 15 11.16 11.46 -24.23
N PHE A 16 10.94 12.13 -25.34
CA PHE A 16 10.37 11.56 -26.57
C PHE A 16 11.40 11.25 -27.68
N ILE A 17 12.70 11.49 -27.45
CA ILE A 17 13.76 11.26 -28.44
C ILE A 17 14.73 10.17 -27.97
N LEU A 18 14.23 9.15 -27.34
CA LEU A 18 14.84 7.83 -27.50
C LEU A 18 14.18 7.23 -28.75
N ASN A 19 14.98 6.95 -29.79
CA ASN A 19 14.50 6.23 -30.96
C ASN A 19 13.72 5.00 -30.50
N GLY A 20 12.61 4.65 -31.16
CA GLY A 20 11.73 3.56 -30.72
C GLY A 20 12.46 2.22 -30.46
N ILE A 21 13.66 2.03 -31.01
CA ILE A 21 14.56 0.92 -30.80
C ILE A 21 15.15 0.96 -29.38
N ASP A 22 15.64 2.10 -28.89
CA ASP A 22 16.21 2.23 -27.55
C ASP A 22 15.16 2.05 -26.47
N ALA A 23 13.95 2.58 -26.70
CA ALA A 23 12.81 2.37 -25.82
C ALA A 23 12.43 0.88 -25.73
N PHE A 24 12.46 0.15 -26.85
CA PHE A 24 12.17 -1.29 -26.88
C PHE A 24 13.24 -2.11 -26.13
N PHE A 25 14.53 -1.78 -26.27
CA PHE A 25 15.61 -2.46 -25.56
C PHE A 25 15.59 -2.19 -24.06
N VAL A 26 15.42 -0.94 -23.65
CA VAL A 26 15.28 -0.57 -22.22
C VAL A 26 14.08 -1.28 -21.58
N PHE A 27 13.00 -1.39 -22.31
CA PHE A 27 11.78 -2.05 -21.84
C PHE A 27 11.92 -3.58 -21.76
N GLY A 28 12.49 -4.22 -22.77
CA GLY A 28 12.80 -5.65 -22.72
C GLY A 28 13.67 -5.97 -21.51
N PHE A 29 14.69 -5.14 -21.27
CA PHE A 29 15.57 -5.23 -20.12
C PHE A 29 14.81 -5.08 -18.79
N VAL A 30 13.97 -4.03 -18.63
CA VAL A 30 13.17 -3.80 -17.42
C VAL A 30 12.20 -4.93 -17.15
N LYS A 31 11.55 -5.49 -18.18
CA LYS A 31 10.68 -6.66 -18.04
C LYS A 31 11.43 -7.91 -17.60
N VAL A 32 12.52 -8.24 -18.27
CA VAL A 32 13.32 -9.45 -17.97
C VAL A 32 13.82 -9.38 -16.52
N PHE A 33 14.42 -8.26 -16.12
CA PHE A 33 14.95 -8.12 -14.76
C PHE A 33 13.84 -7.98 -13.70
N GLY A 34 12.71 -7.36 -14.02
CA GLY A 34 11.54 -7.34 -13.14
C GLY A 34 11.04 -8.74 -12.82
N ILE A 35 10.93 -9.60 -13.84
CA ILE A 35 10.51 -11.01 -13.69
C ILE A 35 11.50 -11.83 -12.84
N LEU A 36 12.78 -11.50 -12.87
CA LEU A 36 13.80 -12.16 -12.04
C LEU A 36 13.79 -11.68 -10.58
N ALA A 37 13.34 -10.46 -10.34
CA ALA A 37 13.36 -9.83 -9.01
C ALA A 37 12.07 -10.00 -8.19
N TYR A 38 10.96 -10.35 -8.86
CA TYR A 38 9.62 -10.41 -8.26
C TYR A 38 8.79 -11.58 -8.81
N ASP A 39 7.80 -12.02 -8.05
CA ASP A 39 6.84 -13.01 -8.54
C ASP A 39 5.98 -12.41 -9.64
N ARG A 40 5.80 -13.15 -10.74
CA ARG A 40 5.06 -12.70 -11.93
C ARG A 40 3.65 -12.21 -11.64
N LYS A 41 2.96 -12.82 -10.66
CA LYS A 41 1.61 -12.41 -10.25
C LYS A 41 1.53 -10.95 -9.79
N PHE A 42 2.64 -10.41 -9.26
CA PHE A 42 2.72 -9.02 -8.81
C PHE A 42 3.22 -8.03 -9.87
N LEU A 43 3.46 -8.51 -11.09
CA LEU A 43 3.82 -7.69 -12.24
C LEU A 43 2.66 -7.63 -13.25
N SER A 44 1.42 -7.61 -12.76
CA SER A 44 0.18 -7.57 -13.52
C SER A 44 -0.78 -6.53 -12.94
N GLY A 45 -2.05 -6.50 -13.42
CA GLY A 45 -3.05 -5.53 -13.00
C GLY A 45 -2.81 -4.12 -13.54
N LYS A 46 -3.65 -3.16 -13.12
CA LYS A 46 -3.69 -1.78 -13.68
C LYS A 46 -2.37 -1.03 -13.66
N GLN A 47 -1.45 -1.40 -12.77
CA GLN A 47 -0.14 -0.76 -12.66
C GLN A 47 0.86 -1.22 -13.72
N PHE A 48 0.54 -2.28 -14.49
CA PHE A 48 1.41 -2.91 -15.47
C PHE A 48 0.76 -3.10 -16.86
N GLU A 49 -0.47 -2.63 -17.06
CA GLU A 49 -1.23 -2.82 -18.30
C GLU A 49 -0.51 -2.29 -19.53
N HIS A 50 0.13 -1.14 -19.42
CA HIS A 50 0.80 -0.49 -20.53
C HIS A 50 2.31 -0.38 -20.29
N PHE A 51 3.05 -0.26 -21.36
CA PHE A 51 4.49 -0.03 -21.38
C PHE A 51 4.94 1.13 -20.47
N TRP A 52 4.18 2.23 -20.45
CA TRP A 52 4.48 3.42 -19.64
C TRP A 52 3.84 3.39 -18.24
N SER A 53 3.17 2.29 -17.89
CA SER A 53 2.55 2.16 -16.56
C SER A 53 3.58 2.29 -15.44
N PRO A 54 3.23 2.93 -14.32
CA PRO A 54 4.18 3.25 -13.25
C PRO A 54 4.79 2.02 -12.58
N GLY A 55 4.10 0.87 -12.62
CA GLY A 55 4.53 -0.39 -12.03
C GLY A 55 5.88 -0.87 -12.55
N TRP A 56 6.15 -0.72 -13.85
CA TRP A 56 7.44 -1.10 -14.44
C TRP A 56 8.60 -0.29 -13.88
N ARG A 57 8.41 1.01 -13.68
CA ARG A 57 9.40 1.89 -13.05
C ARG A 57 9.60 1.52 -11.58
N TRP A 58 8.53 1.19 -10.86
CA TRP A 58 8.62 0.73 -9.46
C TRP A 58 9.39 -0.58 -9.36
N ALA A 59 9.11 -1.54 -10.25
CA ALA A 59 9.81 -2.81 -10.32
C ALA A 59 11.31 -2.61 -10.58
N PHE A 60 11.67 -1.82 -11.59
CA PHE A 60 13.05 -1.53 -11.92
C PHE A 60 13.81 -0.86 -10.78
N ASN A 61 13.28 0.24 -10.25
CA ASN A 61 13.91 0.98 -9.14
C ASN A 61 13.99 0.12 -7.87
N GLY A 62 12.98 -0.70 -7.61
CA GLY A 62 12.96 -1.64 -6.48
C GLY A 62 14.02 -2.73 -6.63
N MET A 63 14.18 -3.29 -7.83
CA MET A 63 15.22 -4.27 -8.13
C MET A 63 16.63 -3.70 -7.89
N ILE A 64 16.92 -2.52 -8.42
CA ILE A 64 18.22 -1.85 -8.20
C ILE A 64 18.47 -1.66 -6.69
N ARG A 65 17.47 -1.23 -5.93
CA ARG A 65 17.61 -1.09 -4.47
C ARG A 65 17.86 -2.43 -3.78
N LYS A 66 17.12 -3.48 -4.14
CA LYS A 66 17.36 -4.83 -3.59
C LYS A 66 18.81 -5.27 -3.78
N LEU A 67 19.38 -5.00 -4.94
CA LEU A 67 20.76 -5.36 -5.27
C LEU A 67 21.78 -4.52 -4.49
N LEU A 68 21.61 -3.20 -4.46
CA LEU A 68 22.59 -2.28 -3.89
C LEU A 68 22.52 -2.16 -2.37
N THR A 69 21.32 -2.18 -1.78
CA THR A 69 21.12 -1.88 -0.36
C THR A 69 20.50 -3.03 0.43
N GLY A 70 20.02 -4.06 -0.24
CA GLY A 70 19.23 -5.13 0.40
C GLY A 70 17.81 -4.75 0.76
N HIS A 71 17.39 -3.47 0.61
CA HIS A 71 16.04 -3.02 0.95
C HIS A 71 14.97 -3.74 0.12
N GLY A 72 13.96 -4.30 0.80
CA GLY A 72 12.92 -5.13 0.19
C GLY A 72 13.39 -6.52 -0.23
N ARG A 73 14.57 -6.98 0.21
CA ARG A 73 15.02 -8.36 -0.03
C ARG A 73 14.00 -9.35 0.55
N GLY A 74 13.60 -10.30 -0.28
CA GLY A 74 12.61 -11.31 0.09
C GLY A 74 11.15 -10.87 -0.02
N ILE A 75 10.85 -9.61 -0.38
CA ILE A 75 9.50 -9.17 -0.71
C ILE A 75 9.23 -9.50 -2.18
N PRO A 76 8.16 -10.27 -2.50
CA PRO A 76 7.92 -10.76 -3.85
C PRO A 76 7.24 -9.75 -4.78
N TRP A 77 6.96 -8.53 -4.33
CA TRP A 77 6.39 -7.42 -5.10
C TRP A 77 7.25 -6.16 -5.01
N PRO A 78 7.08 -5.21 -5.97
CA PRO A 78 7.76 -3.92 -5.90
C PRO A 78 7.30 -3.08 -4.71
N ILE A 79 8.25 -2.56 -3.93
CA ILE A 79 7.98 -1.60 -2.84
C ILE A 79 8.74 -0.30 -3.08
N GLY A 80 8.20 0.79 -2.56
CA GLY A 80 8.81 2.12 -2.59
C GLY A 80 10.07 2.22 -1.71
N ARG A 81 10.85 3.28 -1.94
CA ARG A 81 12.10 3.51 -1.19
C ARG A 81 11.88 3.66 0.32
N SER A 82 10.75 4.23 0.69
CA SER A 82 10.43 4.55 2.07
C SER A 82 9.28 3.69 2.62
N CYS A 83 8.97 2.58 1.94
CA CYS A 83 8.04 1.57 2.43
C CYS A 83 8.85 0.47 3.10
N ASP A 84 8.56 0.19 4.35
CA ASP A 84 9.06 -1.00 5.05
C ASP A 84 7.93 -2.03 5.13
N CYS A 85 8.22 -3.25 4.70
CA CYS A 85 7.17 -4.24 4.50
C CYS A 85 7.67 -5.64 4.87
N GLY A 86 6.90 -6.33 5.71
CA GLY A 86 7.05 -7.76 5.95
C GLY A 86 6.48 -8.60 4.80
N ARG A 87 6.73 -9.91 4.83
CA ARG A 87 6.30 -10.85 3.76
C ARG A 87 4.84 -11.27 3.85
N ASN A 88 4.27 -11.24 5.06
CA ASN A 88 2.95 -11.78 5.33
C ASN A 88 1.86 -10.73 5.11
N VAL A 89 1.82 -10.13 3.92
CA VAL A 89 0.80 -9.15 3.53
C VAL A 89 0.03 -9.69 2.34
N ASP A 90 -1.30 -9.76 2.46
CA ASP A 90 -2.22 -10.13 1.40
C ASP A 90 -2.93 -8.88 0.91
N PHE A 91 -2.98 -8.67 -0.41
CA PHE A 91 -3.63 -7.51 -1.03
C PHE A 91 -4.07 -7.80 -2.46
N HIS A 92 -5.00 -7.01 -2.99
CA HIS A 92 -5.37 -7.08 -4.39
C HIS A 92 -4.30 -6.41 -5.27
N ILE A 93 -3.96 -7.01 -6.40
CA ILE A 93 -2.84 -6.56 -7.24
C ILE A 93 -3.01 -5.12 -7.75
N ASP A 94 -4.23 -4.66 -7.97
CA ASP A 94 -4.51 -3.29 -8.39
C ASP A 94 -4.21 -2.24 -7.31
N ASP A 95 -4.04 -2.68 -6.06
CA ASP A 95 -3.75 -1.83 -4.91
C ASP A 95 -2.26 -1.77 -4.55
N LEU A 96 -1.40 -2.23 -5.46
CA LEU A 96 0.07 -2.19 -5.32
C LEU A 96 0.62 -0.77 -5.06
N ASN A 97 -0.10 0.27 -5.44
CA ASN A 97 0.25 1.67 -5.16
C ASN A 97 0.43 1.96 -3.66
N ASN A 98 -0.25 1.26 -2.76
CA ASN A 98 -0.11 1.41 -1.31
C ASN A 98 1.32 1.13 -0.82
N PHE A 99 2.07 0.29 -1.52
CA PHE A 99 3.45 -0.07 -1.18
C PHE A 99 4.49 0.85 -1.81
N ASN A 100 4.09 1.84 -2.59
CA ASN A 100 5.01 2.79 -3.24
C ASN A 100 5.16 4.12 -2.48
N GLY A 101 4.50 4.25 -1.33
CA GLY A 101 4.58 5.41 -0.44
C GLY A 101 5.57 5.24 0.71
N THR A 102 5.30 5.95 1.80
CA THR A 102 5.97 5.83 3.08
C THR A 102 5.02 5.15 4.06
N ALA A 103 5.04 3.85 4.15
CA ALA A 103 4.21 3.10 5.09
C ALA A 103 5.03 1.95 5.70
N LEU A 104 4.67 1.56 6.92
CA LEU A 104 5.22 0.41 7.62
C LEU A 104 4.14 -0.69 7.67
N PHE A 105 4.45 -1.84 7.08
CA PHE A 105 3.66 -3.07 7.18
C PHE A 105 4.48 -4.10 7.98
N GLN A 106 4.50 -3.95 9.30
CA GLN A 106 5.28 -4.84 10.16
C GLN A 106 4.50 -6.13 10.41
N THR A 107 4.98 -7.22 9.82
CA THR A 107 4.48 -8.57 10.12
C THR A 107 5.48 -9.32 10.99
N PHE A 108 5.00 -9.90 12.08
CA PHE A 108 5.80 -10.65 13.03
C PHE A 108 5.28 -12.09 13.14
N GLY A 109 6.18 -13.07 13.24
CA GLY A 109 5.82 -14.48 13.32
C GLY A 109 4.96 -14.90 12.12
N ASN A 110 3.84 -15.56 12.39
CA ASN A 110 2.88 -16.01 11.38
C ASN A 110 1.71 -15.04 11.18
N ALA A 111 1.69 -13.91 11.91
CA ALA A 111 0.62 -12.92 11.77
C ALA A 111 0.66 -12.25 10.38
N ARG A 112 -0.51 -11.93 9.89
CA ARG A 112 -0.74 -11.40 8.54
C ARG A 112 -1.44 -10.05 8.59
N ILE A 113 -1.12 -9.22 7.61
CA ILE A 113 -1.88 -8.01 7.31
C ILE A 113 -2.68 -8.30 6.03
N ARG A 114 -4.01 -8.29 6.13
CA ARG A 114 -4.90 -8.46 4.97
C ARG A 114 -5.48 -7.11 4.60
N VAL A 115 -5.23 -6.73 3.36
CA VAL A 115 -5.68 -5.45 2.79
C VAL A 115 -6.74 -5.77 1.74
N GLY A 116 -7.97 -5.38 2.00
CA GLY A 116 -9.11 -5.56 1.10
C GLY A 116 -8.93 -4.80 -0.21
N ARG A 117 -9.85 -5.01 -1.16
CA ARG A 117 -9.82 -4.37 -2.47
C ARG A 117 -10.15 -2.88 -2.35
N GLY A 118 -9.48 -2.05 -3.14
CA GLY A 118 -9.76 -0.61 -3.22
C GLY A 118 -9.36 0.16 -1.97
N VAL A 119 -8.53 -0.41 -1.10
CA VAL A 119 -8.01 0.26 0.09
C VAL A 119 -7.00 1.33 -0.30
N TRP A 120 -7.12 2.50 0.33
CA TRP A 120 -6.16 3.59 0.22
C TRP A 120 -5.43 3.81 1.53
N ILE A 121 -4.10 3.73 1.49
CA ILE A 121 -3.23 3.94 2.64
C ILE A 121 -2.36 5.17 2.36
N ALA A 122 -2.60 6.24 3.11
CA ALA A 122 -1.85 7.48 2.97
C ALA A 122 -0.43 7.34 3.56
N ARG A 123 0.39 8.37 3.37
CA ARG A 123 1.80 8.37 3.81
C ARG A 123 1.92 8.33 5.32
N GLY A 124 2.96 7.65 5.81
CA GLY A 124 3.31 7.58 7.22
C GLY A 124 2.49 6.59 8.04
N CYS A 125 1.57 5.84 7.42
CA CYS A 125 0.80 4.83 8.13
C CYS A 125 1.68 3.70 8.65
N SER A 126 1.32 3.14 9.82
CA SER A 126 1.98 2.00 10.44
C SER A 126 0.95 0.94 10.81
N LEU A 127 1.08 -0.25 10.24
CA LEU A 127 0.28 -1.43 10.53
C LEU A 127 1.20 -2.43 11.23
N ILE A 128 0.94 -2.71 12.51
CA ILE A 128 1.87 -3.42 13.40
C ILE A 128 1.18 -4.65 13.97
N THR A 129 1.69 -5.86 13.68
CA THR A 129 1.06 -7.12 14.09
C THR A 129 1.54 -7.64 15.45
N ALA A 130 2.55 -7.05 16.07
CA ALA A 130 3.04 -7.44 17.36
C ALA A 130 3.52 -6.24 18.18
N ASN A 131 3.35 -6.32 19.49
CA ASN A 131 3.94 -5.40 20.47
C ASN A 131 4.94 -6.18 21.33
N HIS A 132 5.74 -5.47 22.12
CA HIS A 132 6.49 -6.08 23.21
C HIS A 132 5.56 -6.44 24.37
N ASP A 133 5.92 -7.44 25.14
CA ASP A 133 5.24 -7.76 26.39
C ASP A 133 5.43 -6.59 27.39
N LEU A 134 4.36 -6.24 28.09
CA LEU A 134 4.39 -5.07 28.99
C LEU A 134 5.23 -5.31 30.26
N ALA A 135 5.34 -6.55 30.68
CA ALA A 135 6.11 -6.93 31.88
C ALA A 135 7.59 -7.23 31.54
N ASN A 136 7.84 -7.72 30.32
CA ASN A 136 9.18 -8.03 29.83
C ASN A 136 9.37 -7.57 28.39
N PRO A 137 9.89 -6.35 28.16
CA PRO A 137 10.09 -5.80 26.82
C PRO A 137 11.07 -6.57 25.92
N ASP A 138 11.86 -7.49 26.46
CA ASP A 138 12.74 -8.36 25.67
C ASP A 138 11.96 -9.48 24.95
N VAL A 139 10.69 -9.66 25.30
CA VAL A 139 9.80 -10.65 24.74
C VAL A 139 8.68 -9.96 23.94
N HIS A 140 8.32 -10.52 22.82
CA HIS A 140 7.14 -10.05 22.05
C HIS A 140 5.88 -10.72 22.59
N ALA A 141 4.82 -9.93 22.73
CA ALA A 141 3.47 -10.48 22.91
C ALA A 141 3.06 -11.29 21.68
N GLU A 142 2.06 -12.18 21.83
CA GLU A 142 1.57 -13.02 20.74
C GLU A 142 1.13 -12.15 19.55
N PRO A 143 1.71 -12.36 18.36
CA PRO A 143 1.36 -11.60 17.17
C PRO A 143 -0.08 -11.83 16.73
N GLN A 144 -0.79 -10.78 16.31
CA GLN A 144 -2.17 -10.83 15.88
C GLN A 144 -2.33 -10.26 14.48
N ASN A 145 -3.24 -10.84 13.70
CA ASN A 145 -3.55 -10.36 12.35
C ASN A 145 -4.15 -8.95 12.39
N ILE A 146 -3.97 -8.24 11.28
CA ILE A 146 -4.70 -7.01 10.98
C ILE A 146 -5.51 -7.27 9.71
N ASP A 147 -6.80 -6.95 9.76
CA ASP A 147 -7.71 -7.12 8.63
C ASP A 147 -8.34 -5.77 8.28
N LEU A 148 -8.09 -5.29 7.05
CA LEU A 148 -8.73 -4.11 6.49
C LEU A 148 -9.75 -4.57 5.44
N GLY A 149 -11.01 -4.27 5.64
CA GLY A 149 -12.09 -4.54 4.70
C GLY A 149 -11.94 -3.72 3.41
N ASP A 150 -12.77 -4.04 2.43
CA ASP A 150 -12.76 -3.38 1.13
C ASP A 150 -13.06 -1.89 1.25
N HIS A 151 -12.48 -1.08 0.37
CA HIS A 151 -12.69 0.37 0.28
C HIS A 151 -12.39 1.16 1.57
N CYS A 152 -11.55 0.63 2.46
CA CYS A 152 -11.05 1.39 3.59
C CYS A 152 -10.11 2.51 3.14
N TRP A 153 -10.14 3.63 3.87
CA TRP A 153 -9.20 4.73 3.66
C TRP A 153 -8.51 5.10 4.97
N LEU A 154 -7.18 4.90 5.01
CA LEU A 154 -6.34 5.34 6.11
C LEU A 154 -5.73 6.70 5.77
N GLY A 155 -6.07 7.72 6.55
CA GLY A 155 -5.45 9.05 6.49
C GLY A 155 -3.98 9.03 6.86
N ALA A 156 -3.27 10.13 6.65
CA ALA A 156 -1.82 10.21 6.92
C ALA A 156 -1.49 9.91 8.39
N ASN A 157 -0.38 9.18 8.61
CA ASN A 157 0.18 8.84 9.92
C ASN A 157 -0.79 8.04 10.82
N VAL A 158 -1.70 7.28 10.25
CA VAL A 158 -2.56 6.36 11.02
C VAL A 158 -1.72 5.20 11.54
N VAL A 159 -1.96 4.82 12.80
CA VAL A 159 -1.39 3.61 13.40
C VAL A 159 -2.50 2.60 13.64
N ILE A 160 -2.30 1.38 13.14
CA ILE A 160 -3.16 0.21 13.37
C ILE A 160 -2.38 -0.78 14.23
N THR A 161 -2.92 -1.11 15.40
CA THR A 161 -2.26 -2.02 16.35
C THR A 161 -2.67 -3.48 16.13
N PRO A 162 -1.98 -4.45 16.76
CA PRO A 162 -2.27 -5.88 16.59
C PRO A 162 -3.74 -6.23 16.89
N GLY A 163 -4.30 -7.15 16.10
CA GLY A 163 -5.64 -7.68 16.31
C GLY A 163 -6.78 -6.81 15.78
N VAL A 164 -6.48 -5.68 15.14
CA VAL A 164 -7.51 -4.77 14.61
C VAL A 164 -8.15 -5.35 13.36
N VAL A 165 -9.48 -5.37 13.35
CA VAL A 165 -10.32 -5.66 12.19
C VAL A 165 -11.14 -4.41 11.85
N LEU A 166 -10.98 -3.88 10.65
CA LEU A 166 -11.81 -2.81 10.10
C LEU A 166 -12.74 -3.40 9.04
N GLY A 167 -14.04 -3.22 9.21
CA GLY A 167 -15.02 -3.58 8.19
C GLY A 167 -14.95 -2.67 6.96
N PRO A 168 -15.69 -2.99 5.88
CA PRO A 168 -15.60 -2.25 4.62
C PRO A 168 -16.01 -0.78 4.79
N HIS A 169 -15.54 0.06 3.87
CA HIS A 169 -15.84 1.51 3.85
C HIS A 169 -15.53 2.24 5.17
N THR A 170 -14.50 1.76 5.90
CA THR A 170 -14.02 2.46 7.10
C THR A 170 -13.01 3.52 6.70
N VAL A 171 -13.26 4.75 7.10
CA VAL A 171 -12.33 5.88 6.95
C VAL A 171 -11.66 6.15 8.30
N VAL A 172 -10.33 6.18 8.32
CA VAL A 172 -9.56 6.54 9.53
C VAL A 172 -8.92 7.89 9.31
N GLY A 173 -9.29 8.86 10.15
CA GLY A 173 -8.75 10.23 10.11
C GLY A 173 -7.24 10.25 10.36
N ALA A 174 -6.56 11.25 9.78
CA ALA A 174 -5.12 11.41 9.94
C ALA A 174 -4.69 11.49 11.41
N ASN A 175 -3.51 10.94 11.74
CA ASN A 175 -2.94 10.86 13.09
C ASN A 175 -3.78 10.06 14.11
N ALA A 176 -4.74 9.28 13.68
CA ALA A 176 -5.49 8.40 14.58
C ALA A 176 -4.70 7.14 14.94
N VAL A 177 -4.93 6.62 16.14
CA VAL A 177 -4.38 5.35 16.61
C VAL A 177 -5.54 4.38 16.88
N VAL A 178 -5.66 3.36 16.03
CA VAL A 178 -6.72 2.35 16.13
C VAL A 178 -6.21 1.18 16.97
N THR A 179 -6.80 1.01 18.15
CA THR A 179 -6.38 0.00 19.15
C THR A 179 -7.41 -1.11 19.35
N LYS A 180 -8.54 -1.07 18.65
CA LYS A 180 -9.58 -2.11 18.67
C LYS A 180 -10.27 -2.21 17.32
N GLY A 181 -10.95 -3.33 17.09
CA GLY A 181 -11.70 -3.57 15.87
C GLY A 181 -12.99 -2.74 15.73
N PHE A 182 -13.39 -2.53 14.47
CA PHE A 182 -14.65 -1.93 14.03
C PHE A 182 -15.18 -2.75 12.83
N PRO A 183 -15.56 -4.02 13.06
CA PRO A 183 -15.84 -4.97 11.98
C PRO A 183 -17.11 -4.63 11.18
N GLU A 184 -18.02 -3.80 11.73
CA GLU A 184 -19.22 -3.37 11.01
C GLU A 184 -18.90 -2.44 9.83
N GLY A 185 -17.75 -1.75 9.86
CA GLY A 185 -17.36 -0.80 8.82
C GLY A 185 -18.29 0.42 8.72
N HIS A 186 -18.39 1.00 7.52
CA HIS A 186 -19.26 2.13 7.17
C HIS A 186 -19.21 3.26 8.21
N CYS A 187 -18.00 3.66 8.59
CA CYS A 187 -17.80 4.68 9.60
C CYS A 187 -16.54 5.49 9.38
N VAL A 188 -16.50 6.65 10.00
CA VAL A 188 -15.32 7.50 10.12
C VAL A 188 -14.81 7.38 11.54
N LEU A 189 -13.55 7.02 11.68
CA LEU A 189 -12.82 6.91 12.95
C LEU A 189 -11.85 8.08 13.10
N GLY A 190 -11.62 8.53 14.32
CA GLY A 190 -10.62 9.55 14.61
C GLY A 190 -10.21 9.55 16.08
N GLY A 191 -9.04 10.14 16.36
CA GLY A 191 -8.52 10.32 17.71
C GLY A 191 -7.53 9.25 18.16
N VAL A 192 -7.01 9.41 19.40
CA VAL A 192 -6.05 8.53 20.07
C VAL A 192 -6.55 8.26 21.50
N PRO A 193 -7.08 7.06 21.80
CA PRO A 193 -7.42 6.00 20.86
C PRO A 193 -8.59 6.37 19.93
N ALA A 194 -8.63 5.77 18.73
CA ALA A 194 -9.64 6.05 17.73
C ALA A 194 -11.04 5.63 18.18
N LYS A 195 -12.03 6.49 17.89
CA LYS A 195 -13.45 6.28 18.14
C LYS A 195 -14.25 6.60 16.88
N VAL A 196 -15.47 6.07 16.79
CA VAL A 196 -16.40 6.45 15.73
C VAL A 196 -16.82 7.90 15.93
N ILE A 197 -16.50 8.76 14.94
CA ILE A 197 -16.92 10.17 14.91
C ILE A 197 -18.10 10.40 13.97
N LYS A 198 -18.32 9.46 13.03
CA LYS A 198 -19.47 9.50 12.11
C LYS A 198 -19.79 8.09 11.62
N ARG A 199 -21.06 7.75 11.47
CA ARG A 199 -21.54 6.60 10.69
C ARG A 199 -21.81 7.04 9.25
N LEU A 200 -21.46 6.20 8.28
CA LEU A 200 -21.74 6.42 6.87
C LEU A 200 -22.98 5.63 6.49
N ASP A 201 -23.84 6.22 5.66
CA ASP A 201 -25.02 5.52 5.17
C ASP A 201 -24.60 4.52 4.07
N ASN A 202 -25.16 3.31 4.10
CA ASN A 202 -24.87 2.24 3.13
C ASN A 202 -25.34 2.57 1.69
N THR A 203 -25.87 3.76 1.44
CA THR A 203 -26.32 4.21 0.12
C THR A 203 -25.16 4.45 -0.86
N LEU A 204 -23.93 4.61 -0.36
CA LEU A 204 -22.74 4.85 -1.20
C LEU A 204 -22.29 3.62 -2.02
N GLU A 205 -22.68 2.41 -1.63
CA GLU A 205 -22.37 1.18 -2.39
C GLU A 205 -23.07 1.16 -3.77
N LYS A 206 -24.25 1.76 -3.87
CA LYS A 206 -25.05 1.75 -5.11
C LYS A 206 -24.53 2.69 -6.19
N GLU A 207 -23.66 3.64 -5.86
CA GLU A 207 -23.09 4.58 -6.83
C GLU A 207 -21.70 4.17 -7.33
N ALA A 208 -20.97 3.35 -6.58
CA ALA A 208 -19.63 2.88 -6.94
C ALA A 208 -19.66 1.70 -7.94
N ASP A 209 -20.78 0.97 -8.03
CA ASP A 209 -21.00 -0.16 -8.95
C ASP A 209 -21.67 0.25 -10.29
N ARG A 210 -21.85 1.55 -10.54
CA ARG A 210 -22.37 2.09 -11.80
C ARG A 210 -21.26 2.74 -12.61
#